data_c660a42fc2b7676d0c9dcb6b78979483
#
_entry.id   c660a42fc2b7676d0c9dcb6b78979483
#
_cell.length_a   1.000
_cell.length_b   1.000
_cell.length_c   1.000
_cell.angle_alpha   90.00
_cell.angle_beta   90.00
_cell.angle_gamma   90.00
#
_symmetry.space_group_name_H-M   'P 1'
#
loop_
_entity.id
_entity.type
_entity.pdbx_description
1 polymer ?
#
loop_
_entity_poly.entity_id
_entity_poly.type
_entity_poly.pdbx_seq_one_letter_code
_entity_poly.pdbx_strand_id
1 'polypeptide(L)'
;MSGMTLGVAIEIPEPFGSLIDTARLGYEPSMGRMPAHITLLPPVDIDADVMPGVIDHLAAVGARCAPFDVELHGTGTFQPVSPVVFISLSRGISSCERVEAMVRTGLLAVESRFPYHPHVTLAHDVSDEVIDRAFEDFTDFRAAFTVTGMHLFRLQADGWHALEAFDFTA
;
A
#
# COMPACT_ATOMS: atom_id res chain seq x y z
N MET A 1 21.68 -16.64 9.61
CA MET A 1 20.76 -16.21 8.54
C MET A 1 20.06 -14.95 8.99
N SER A 2 20.16 -13.91 8.20
CA SER A 2 19.52 -12.64 8.51
C SER A 2 18.17 -12.58 7.81
N GLY A 3 17.10 -12.47 8.60
CA GLY A 3 15.78 -12.19 8.10
C GLY A 3 15.62 -10.73 7.71
N MET A 4 14.71 -10.45 6.81
CA MET A 4 14.32 -9.09 6.45
C MET A 4 12.81 -9.00 6.27
N THR A 5 12.26 -7.85 6.61
CA THR A 5 10.84 -7.59 6.46
C THR A 5 10.61 -6.80 5.19
N LEU A 6 9.74 -7.32 4.32
CA LEU A 6 9.40 -6.72 3.04
C LEU A 6 7.92 -6.32 2.97
N GLY A 7 7.63 -5.38 2.10
CA GLY A 7 6.27 -5.04 1.70
C GLY A 7 6.26 -4.68 0.23
N VAL A 8 5.09 -4.79 -0.41
CA VAL A 8 4.90 -4.38 -1.80
C VAL A 8 3.70 -3.45 -1.86
N ALA A 9 3.84 -2.34 -2.54
CA ALA A 9 2.81 -1.31 -2.60
C ALA A 9 2.83 -0.53 -3.90
N ILE A 10 1.68 0.05 -4.22
CA ILE A 10 1.52 1.03 -5.28
C ILE A 10 1.66 2.41 -4.64
N GLU A 11 2.64 3.21 -5.04
CA GLU A 11 2.77 4.58 -4.56
C GLU A 11 1.72 5.49 -5.20
N ILE A 12 1.18 6.41 -4.40
CA ILE A 12 0.27 7.43 -4.91
C ILE A 12 1.09 8.52 -5.58
N PRO A 13 0.81 8.84 -6.87
CA PRO A 13 1.62 9.81 -7.60
C PRO A 13 1.39 11.25 -7.13
N GLU A 14 2.33 12.12 -7.46
CA GLU A 14 2.21 13.55 -7.22
C GLU A 14 1.13 14.17 -8.13
N PRO A 15 0.41 15.21 -7.69
CA PRO A 15 0.58 15.93 -6.41
C PRO A 15 -0.12 15.26 -5.22
N PHE A 16 -0.85 14.19 -5.45
CA PHE A 16 -1.70 13.56 -4.43
C PHE A 16 -0.89 12.91 -3.30
N GLY A 17 0.24 12.29 -3.63
CA GLY A 17 1.09 11.63 -2.63
C GLY A 17 1.55 12.58 -1.53
N SER A 18 2.12 13.71 -1.90
CA SER A 18 2.59 14.72 -0.92
C SER A 18 1.45 15.35 -0.13
N LEU A 19 0.31 15.57 -0.77
CA LEU A 19 -0.88 16.10 -0.09
C LEU A 19 -1.34 15.16 1.01
N ILE A 20 -1.44 13.88 0.70
CA ILE A 20 -1.85 12.85 1.67
C ILE A 20 -0.79 12.70 2.76
N ASP A 21 0.50 12.67 2.41
CA ASP A 21 1.58 12.51 3.38
C ASP A 21 1.67 13.66 4.36
N THR A 22 1.42 14.88 3.91
CA THR A 22 1.36 16.06 4.79
C THR A 22 0.24 15.90 5.82
N ALA A 23 -0.93 15.44 5.40
CA ALA A 23 -2.06 15.20 6.31
C ALA A 23 -1.75 14.08 7.30
N ARG A 24 -1.14 12.99 6.83
CA ARG A 24 -0.76 11.84 7.67
C ARG A 24 0.17 12.25 8.81
N LEU A 25 1.13 13.12 8.54
CA LEU A 25 2.04 13.64 9.57
C LEU A 25 1.28 14.42 10.65
N GLY A 26 0.20 15.09 10.30
CA GLY A 26 -0.67 15.78 11.25
C GLY A 26 -1.49 14.84 12.13
N TYR A 27 -1.87 13.68 11.60
CA TYR A 27 -2.65 12.68 12.35
C TYR A 27 -1.76 11.79 13.21
N GLU A 28 -0.64 11.37 12.69
CA GLU A 28 0.28 10.45 13.34
C GLU A 28 1.73 10.86 13.03
N PRO A 29 2.33 11.74 13.85
CA PRO A 29 3.69 12.24 13.60
C PRO A 29 4.76 11.17 13.59
N SER A 30 4.53 10.05 14.27
CA SER A 30 5.47 8.93 14.34
C SER A 30 5.26 7.88 13.24
N MET A 31 4.31 8.09 12.33
CA MET A 31 4.04 7.14 11.25
C MET A 31 5.31 6.87 10.42
N GLY A 32 5.51 5.61 10.05
CA GLY A 32 6.68 5.16 9.30
C GLY A 32 6.90 5.92 7.99
N ARG A 33 8.06 5.70 7.40
CA ARG A 33 8.53 6.49 6.25
C ARG A 33 8.00 6.02 4.89
N MET A 34 7.07 5.07 4.85
CA MET A 34 6.47 4.66 3.59
C MET A 34 5.56 5.77 3.07
N PRO A 35 5.76 6.26 1.83
CA PRO A 35 4.88 7.27 1.25
C PRO A 35 3.45 6.76 1.12
N ALA A 36 2.49 7.65 0.92
CA ALA A 36 1.09 7.28 0.69
C ALA A 36 1.01 6.20 -0.39
N HIS A 37 0.31 5.12 -0.10
CA HIS A 37 0.34 3.93 -0.94
C HIS A 37 -0.92 3.07 -0.80
N ILE A 38 -1.11 2.20 -1.80
CA ILE A 38 -2.05 1.09 -1.74
C ILE A 38 -1.23 -0.17 -1.50
N THR A 39 -1.46 -0.85 -0.39
CA THR A 39 -0.73 -2.08 -0.07
C THR A 39 -1.13 -3.22 -1.00
N LEU A 40 -0.14 -3.94 -1.53
CA LEU A 40 -0.34 -5.20 -2.26
C LEU A 40 0.11 -6.40 -1.43
N LEU A 41 1.20 -6.25 -0.69
CA LEU A 41 1.69 -7.26 0.23
C LEU A 41 1.95 -6.59 1.58
N PRO A 42 1.24 -6.99 2.64
CA PRO A 42 1.53 -6.50 3.99
C PRO A 42 2.91 -6.96 4.44
N PRO A 43 3.47 -6.40 5.53
CA PRO A 43 4.79 -6.79 6.00
C PRO A 43 4.92 -8.30 6.16
N VAL A 44 5.96 -8.85 5.55
CA VAL A 44 6.29 -10.29 5.59
C VAL A 44 7.77 -10.46 5.84
N ASP A 45 8.11 -11.40 6.70
CA ASP A 45 9.51 -11.73 6.99
C ASP A 45 9.99 -12.84 6.05
N ILE A 46 11.12 -12.61 5.43
CA ILE A 46 11.77 -13.58 4.56
C ILE A 46 13.24 -13.74 4.92
N ASP A 47 13.84 -14.85 4.53
CA ASP A 47 15.28 -15.02 4.58
C ASP A 47 15.96 -14.24 3.45
N ALA A 48 17.10 -13.65 3.73
CA ALA A 48 17.85 -12.88 2.72
C ALA A 48 18.20 -13.69 1.49
N ASP A 49 18.37 -14.99 1.63
CA ASP A 49 18.76 -15.93 0.56
C ASP A 49 17.71 -16.00 -0.57
N VAL A 50 16.44 -15.75 -0.25
CA VAL A 50 15.35 -15.83 -1.24
C VAL A 50 15.09 -14.51 -1.95
N MET A 51 15.80 -13.44 -1.58
CA MET A 51 15.60 -12.11 -2.17
C MET A 51 15.70 -12.07 -3.70
N PRO A 52 16.71 -12.73 -4.33
CA PRO A 52 16.75 -12.76 -5.80
C PRO A 52 15.50 -13.37 -6.42
N GLY A 53 14.97 -14.43 -5.82
CA GLY A 53 13.72 -15.06 -6.26
C GLY A 53 12.51 -14.15 -6.08
N VAL A 54 12.47 -13.35 -5.01
CA VAL A 54 11.41 -12.35 -4.79
C VAL A 54 11.44 -11.30 -5.89
N ILE A 55 12.62 -10.78 -6.22
CA ILE A 55 12.79 -9.79 -7.29
C ILE A 55 12.34 -10.36 -8.63
N ASP A 56 12.76 -11.57 -8.97
CA ASP A 56 12.36 -12.24 -10.20
C ASP A 56 10.84 -12.45 -10.27
N HIS A 57 10.23 -12.83 -9.15
CA HIS A 57 8.78 -13.01 -9.04
C HIS A 57 8.04 -11.70 -9.32
N LEU A 58 8.44 -10.61 -8.67
CA LEU A 58 7.80 -9.31 -8.84
C LEU A 58 8.02 -8.75 -10.25
N ALA A 59 9.18 -8.97 -10.84
CA ALA A 59 9.44 -8.60 -12.23
C ALA A 59 8.51 -9.36 -13.20
N ALA A 60 8.29 -10.65 -12.96
CA ALA A 60 7.38 -11.46 -13.77
C ALA A 60 5.92 -11.00 -13.61
N VAL A 61 5.51 -10.65 -12.39
CA VAL A 61 4.17 -10.08 -12.15
C VAL A 61 4.00 -8.77 -12.90
N GLY A 62 4.96 -7.85 -12.80
CA GLY A 62 4.93 -6.58 -13.52
C GLY A 62 4.80 -6.74 -15.04
N ALA A 63 5.51 -7.71 -15.61
CA ALA A 63 5.46 -8.01 -17.04
C ALA A 63 4.10 -8.56 -17.49
N ARG A 64 3.30 -9.09 -16.57
CA ARG A 64 1.96 -9.64 -16.85
C ARG A 64 0.83 -8.68 -16.54
N CYS A 65 1.12 -7.54 -15.94
CA CYS A 65 0.12 -6.51 -15.62
C CYS A 65 0.20 -5.37 -16.62
N ALA A 66 -0.98 -4.85 -17.02
CA ALA A 66 -1.08 -3.61 -17.78
C ALA A 66 -1.32 -2.44 -16.82
N PRO A 67 -0.91 -1.22 -17.16
CA PRO A 67 -1.31 -0.03 -16.42
C PRO A 67 -2.84 0.06 -16.31
N PHE A 68 -3.33 0.61 -15.21
CA PHE A 68 -4.78 0.75 -14.99
C PHE A 68 -5.10 2.03 -14.22
N ASP A 69 -6.32 2.50 -14.39
CA ASP A 69 -6.78 3.72 -13.75
C ASP A 69 -7.32 3.43 -12.35
N VAL A 70 -7.01 4.33 -11.42
CA VAL A 70 -7.52 4.34 -10.05
C VAL A 70 -8.17 5.69 -9.77
N GLU A 71 -9.31 5.64 -9.09
CA GLU A 71 -9.92 6.82 -8.49
C GLU A 71 -10.02 6.62 -6.99
N LEU A 72 -9.50 7.59 -6.25
CA LEU A 72 -9.68 7.69 -4.80
C LEU A 72 -10.89 8.59 -4.55
N HIS A 73 -11.81 8.16 -3.70
CA HIS A 73 -12.95 8.97 -3.34
C HIS A 73 -13.52 8.56 -1.99
N GLY A 74 -13.57 9.52 -1.06
CA GLY A 74 -14.18 9.33 0.23
C GLY A 74 -13.31 8.58 1.22
N THR A 75 -13.86 8.37 2.39
CA THR A 75 -13.18 7.75 3.52
C THR A 75 -13.93 6.55 4.04
N GLY A 76 -13.22 5.69 4.74
CA GLY A 76 -13.76 4.54 5.45
C GLY A 76 -12.94 4.26 6.70
N THR A 77 -13.44 3.37 7.52
CA THR A 77 -12.75 2.93 8.73
C THR A 77 -12.96 1.43 8.93
N PHE A 78 -11.97 0.77 9.52
CA PHE A 78 -12.09 -0.64 9.89
C PHE A 78 -12.61 -0.84 11.32
N GLN A 79 -13.01 0.26 12.00
CA GLN A 79 -13.64 0.15 13.31
C GLN A 79 -14.93 -0.68 13.23
N PRO A 80 -15.27 -1.46 14.26
CA PRO A 80 -14.55 -1.65 15.52
C PRO A 80 -13.43 -2.73 15.46
N VAL A 81 -13.19 -3.34 14.30
CA VAL A 81 -12.20 -4.42 14.17
C VAL A 81 -10.77 -3.90 14.40
N SER A 82 -10.45 -2.74 13.83
CA SER A 82 -9.18 -2.08 14.06
C SER A 82 -9.32 -0.56 13.95
N PRO A 83 -8.50 0.21 14.71
CA PRO A 83 -8.57 1.67 14.72
C PRO A 83 -7.82 2.26 13.52
N VAL A 84 -8.37 2.07 12.33
CA VAL A 84 -7.78 2.51 11.06
C VAL A 84 -8.79 3.36 10.30
N VAL A 85 -8.34 4.49 9.79
CA VAL A 85 -9.07 5.35 8.86
C VAL A 85 -8.31 5.43 7.54
N PHE A 86 -9.01 5.38 6.42
CA PHE A 86 -8.41 5.29 5.10
C PHE A 86 -9.20 6.04 4.04
N ILE A 87 -8.55 6.30 2.91
CA ILE A 87 -9.22 6.78 1.69
C ILE A 87 -9.63 5.55 0.87
N SER A 88 -10.88 5.55 0.41
CA SER A 88 -11.45 4.47 -0.38
C SER A 88 -11.12 4.63 -1.87
N LEU A 89 -11.14 3.51 -2.59
CA LEU A 89 -11.12 3.52 -4.05
C LEU A 89 -12.56 3.46 -4.56
N SER A 90 -12.87 4.29 -5.56
CA SER A 90 -14.12 4.22 -6.33
C SER A 90 -13.92 3.60 -7.71
N ARG A 91 -12.67 3.44 -8.16
CA ARG A 91 -12.29 2.81 -9.42
C ARG A 91 -10.94 2.12 -9.27
N GLY A 92 -10.76 0.99 -9.94
CA GLY A 92 -9.50 0.25 -9.94
C GLY A 92 -9.42 -0.86 -8.90
N ILE A 93 -10.49 -1.12 -8.17
CA ILE A 93 -10.54 -2.16 -7.12
C ILE A 93 -10.19 -3.54 -7.70
N SER A 94 -10.88 -3.94 -8.77
CA SER A 94 -10.65 -5.25 -9.39
C SER A 94 -9.24 -5.39 -9.96
N SER A 95 -8.68 -4.31 -10.50
CA SER A 95 -7.29 -4.32 -10.99
C SER A 95 -6.29 -4.49 -9.85
N CYS A 96 -6.49 -3.80 -8.74
CA CYS A 96 -5.68 -3.98 -7.53
C CYS A 96 -5.79 -5.42 -7.01
N GLU A 97 -6.98 -5.97 -6.98
CA GLU A 97 -7.21 -7.36 -6.53
C GLU A 97 -6.45 -8.36 -7.40
N ARG A 98 -6.44 -8.16 -8.72
CA ARG A 98 -5.71 -9.04 -9.63
C ARG A 98 -4.20 -8.97 -9.42
N VAL A 99 -3.65 -7.78 -9.27
CA VAL A 99 -2.21 -7.60 -9.00
C VAL A 99 -1.85 -8.22 -7.65
N GLU A 100 -2.64 -7.95 -6.62
CA GLU A 100 -2.45 -8.51 -5.28
C GLU A 100 -2.43 -10.04 -5.30
N ALA A 101 -3.38 -10.64 -6.00
CA ALA A 101 -3.46 -12.10 -6.11
C ALA A 101 -2.21 -12.70 -6.78
N MET A 102 -1.65 -12.03 -7.78
CA MET A 102 -0.42 -12.49 -8.44
C MET A 102 0.82 -12.27 -7.56
N VAL A 103 0.90 -11.16 -6.85
CA VAL A 103 2.01 -10.86 -5.94
C VAL A 103 2.10 -11.89 -4.81
N ARG A 104 0.95 -12.27 -4.25
CA ARG A 104 0.88 -13.15 -3.07
C ARG A 104 0.83 -14.62 -3.44
N THR A 105 1.71 -15.03 -4.36
CA THR A 105 1.91 -16.42 -4.75
C THR A 105 3.37 -16.83 -4.56
N GLY A 106 3.66 -18.11 -4.62
CA GLY A 106 5.02 -18.62 -4.53
C GLY A 106 5.72 -18.19 -3.24
N LEU A 107 6.87 -17.55 -3.37
CA LEU A 107 7.69 -17.10 -2.24
C LEU A 107 6.98 -16.07 -1.34
N LEU A 108 6.00 -15.36 -1.89
CA LEU A 108 5.25 -14.32 -1.18
C LEU A 108 3.83 -14.78 -0.83
N ALA A 109 3.56 -16.06 -0.89
CA ALA A 109 2.26 -16.62 -0.49
C ALA A 109 2.09 -16.42 1.03
N VAL A 110 1.14 -15.59 1.41
CA VAL A 110 0.84 -15.25 2.80
C VAL A 110 -0.67 -15.41 3.02
N GLU A 111 -1.04 -16.11 4.07
CA GLU A 111 -2.44 -16.21 4.47
C GLU A 111 -2.91 -14.87 5.03
N SER A 112 -4.14 -14.51 4.69
CA SER A 112 -4.78 -13.30 5.19
C SER A 112 -6.01 -13.67 6.00
N ARG A 113 -6.19 -13.01 7.15
CA ARG A 113 -7.38 -13.19 7.99
C ARG A 113 -8.64 -12.61 7.37
N PHE A 114 -8.46 -11.64 6.46
CA PHE A 114 -9.56 -10.89 5.84
C PHE A 114 -9.38 -10.85 4.34
N PRO A 115 -10.48 -10.73 3.56
CA PRO A 115 -10.39 -10.46 2.14
C PRO A 115 -9.58 -9.19 1.87
N TYR A 116 -8.86 -9.18 0.76
CA TYR A 116 -8.09 -8.01 0.36
C TYR A 116 -9.03 -6.83 0.09
N HIS A 117 -8.68 -5.67 0.65
CA HIS A 117 -9.42 -4.43 0.49
C HIS A 117 -8.43 -3.31 0.13
N PRO A 118 -8.33 -2.90 -1.16
CA PRO A 118 -7.41 -1.83 -1.54
C PRO A 118 -7.86 -0.50 -0.93
N HIS A 119 -6.92 0.19 -0.30
CA HIS A 119 -7.18 1.46 0.36
C HIS A 119 -5.87 2.22 0.58
N VAL A 120 -5.98 3.51 0.89
CA VAL A 120 -4.84 4.34 1.31
C VAL A 120 -5.02 4.71 2.77
N THR A 121 -4.19 4.18 3.64
CA THR A 121 -4.26 4.46 5.08
C THR A 121 -3.91 5.91 5.38
N LEU A 122 -4.79 6.59 6.11
CA LEU A 122 -4.56 7.94 6.64
C LEU A 122 -3.91 7.89 8.03
N ALA A 123 -4.42 7.02 8.91
CA ALA A 123 -3.89 6.82 10.25
C ALA A 123 -4.31 5.47 10.81
N HIS A 124 -3.49 4.91 11.69
CA HIS A 124 -3.80 3.69 12.42
C HIS A 124 -3.27 3.79 13.85
N ASP A 125 -3.92 3.07 14.77
CA ASP A 125 -3.55 3.03 16.20
C ASP A 125 -3.52 4.43 16.84
N VAL A 126 -4.46 5.28 16.43
CA VAL A 126 -4.66 6.63 16.96
C VAL A 126 -5.98 6.70 17.73
N SER A 127 -6.20 7.82 18.42
CA SER A 127 -7.44 8.04 19.17
C SER A 127 -8.66 8.14 18.25
N ASP A 128 -9.84 7.89 18.79
CA ASP A 128 -11.10 8.03 18.06
C ASP A 128 -11.27 9.46 17.52
N GLU A 129 -10.83 10.48 18.26
CA GLU A 129 -10.88 11.88 17.82
C GLU A 129 -10.05 12.11 16.56
N VAL A 130 -8.86 11.51 16.48
CA VAL A 130 -8.00 11.62 15.30
C VAL A 130 -8.63 10.87 14.13
N ILE A 131 -9.21 9.69 14.36
CA ILE A 131 -9.91 8.93 13.31
C ILE A 131 -11.06 9.77 12.75
N ASP A 132 -11.89 10.36 13.60
CA ASP A 132 -13.02 11.17 13.17
C ASP A 132 -12.58 12.39 12.37
N ARG A 133 -11.50 13.04 12.81
CA ARG A 133 -10.94 14.21 12.11
C ARG A 133 -10.41 13.83 10.72
N ALA A 134 -9.64 12.77 10.63
CA ALA A 134 -9.11 12.30 9.35
C ALA A 134 -10.23 11.86 8.41
N PHE A 135 -11.23 11.18 8.94
CA PHE A 135 -12.41 10.77 8.18
C PHE A 135 -13.12 11.98 7.56
N GLU A 136 -13.35 13.03 8.34
CA GLU A 136 -14.01 14.24 7.87
C GLU A 136 -13.16 15.02 6.88
N ASP A 137 -11.86 15.16 7.15
CA ASP A 137 -10.94 15.93 6.31
C ASP A 137 -10.88 15.40 4.88
N PHE A 138 -11.04 14.09 4.69
CA PHE A 138 -10.93 13.44 3.38
C PHE A 138 -12.25 12.92 2.82
N THR A 139 -13.37 13.20 3.46
CA THR A 139 -14.70 12.73 3.01
C THR A 139 -14.99 13.11 1.56
N ASP A 140 -14.62 14.32 1.15
CA ASP A 140 -14.85 14.84 -0.20
C ASP A 140 -13.61 14.77 -1.08
N PHE A 141 -12.53 14.17 -0.61
CA PHE A 141 -11.30 14.05 -1.37
C PHE A 141 -11.51 13.19 -2.61
N ARG A 142 -10.99 13.66 -3.73
CA ARG A 142 -10.98 12.92 -5.00
C ARG A 142 -9.61 13.03 -5.66
N ALA A 143 -9.16 11.92 -6.20
CA ALA A 143 -7.94 11.88 -7.01
C ALA A 143 -8.11 10.78 -8.07
N ALA A 144 -7.69 11.09 -9.28
CA ALA A 144 -7.69 10.12 -10.38
C ALA A 144 -6.29 10.07 -10.98
N PHE A 145 -5.77 8.86 -11.18
CA PHE A 145 -4.45 8.66 -11.76
C PHE A 145 -4.33 7.28 -12.39
N THR A 146 -3.30 7.09 -13.20
CA THR A 146 -2.97 5.80 -13.79
C THR A 146 -1.85 5.15 -12.98
N VAL A 147 -2.08 3.90 -12.57
CA VAL A 147 -1.07 3.07 -11.92
C VAL A 147 -0.22 2.43 -13.00
N THR A 148 1.09 2.66 -12.96
CA THR A 148 2.04 2.17 -13.96
C THR A 148 3.03 1.15 -13.43
N GLY A 149 2.97 0.84 -12.14
CA GLY A 149 3.90 -0.08 -11.52
C GLY A 149 3.69 -0.21 -10.02
N MET A 150 4.59 -0.93 -9.40
CA MET A 150 4.61 -1.17 -7.96
C MET A 150 6.04 -1.10 -7.44
N HIS A 151 6.18 -0.97 -6.11
CA HIS A 151 7.47 -0.88 -5.45
C HIS A 151 7.62 -1.96 -4.39
N LEU A 152 8.83 -2.50 -4.31
CA LEU A 152 9.27 -3.36 -3.22
C LEU A 152 9.92 -2.48 -2.14
N PHE A 153 9.48 -2.62 -0.91
CA PHE A 153 9.99 -1.91 0.25
C PHE A 153 10.61 -2.87 1.25
N ARG A 154 11.62 -2.38 1.96
CA ARG A 154 12.24 -3.09 3.07
C ARG A 154 12.12 -2.26 4.34
N LEU A 155 11.71 -2.88 5.43
CA LEU A 155 11.71 -2.25 6.75
C LEU A 155 13.11 -2.30 7.34
N GLN A 156 13.63 -1.14 7.72
CA GLN A 156 14.91 -0.98 8.41
C GLN A 156 14.68 -0.28 9.76
N ALA A 157 15.74 -0.09 10.56
CA ALA A 157 15.62 0.51 11.88
C ALA A 157 15.00 1.91 11.87
N ASP A 158 15.23 2.68 10.80
CA ASP A 158 14.73 4.05 10.62
C ASP A 158 13.44 4.13 9.81
N GLY A 159 12.83 3.00 9.46
CA GLY A 159 11.57 2.93 8.72
C GLY A 159 11.66 2.18 7.40
N TRP A 160 10.67 2.40 6.55
CA TRP A 160 10.55 1.72 5.26
C TRP A 160 11.39 2.41 4.18
N HIS A 161 12.10 1.61 3.39
CA HIS A 161 12.92 2.09 2.27
C HIS A 161 12.53 1.37 0.99
N ALA A 162 12.33 2.13 -0.09
CA ALA A 162 12.10 1.57 -1.41
C ALA A 162 13.38 0.90 -1.91
N LEU A 163 13.27 -0.35 -2.35
CA LEU A 163 14.39 -1.11 -2.91
C LEU A 163 14.38 -1.12 -4.43
N GLU A 164 13.22 -1.38 -5.03
CA GLU A 164 13.11 -1.57 -6.47
C GLU A 164 11.70 -1.26 -6.95
N ALA A 165 11.61 -0.76 -8.17
CA ALA A 165 10.35 -0.50 -8.85
C ALA A 165 10.15 -1.53 -9.97
N PHE A 166 8.89 -1.92 -10.19
CA PHE A 166 8.49 -2.88 -11.22
C PHE A 166 7.40 -2.27 -12.07
N ASP A 167 7.70 -1.98 -13.32
CA ASP A 167 6.73 -1.39 -14.25
C ASP A 167 5.73 -2.43 -14.73
N PHE A 168 4.50 -2.00 -14.95
CA PHE A 168 3.46 -2.82 -15.60
C PHE A 168 3.59 -2.66 -17.11
N THR A 169 3.96 -3.75 -17.80
CA THR A 169 4.37 -3.69 -19.21
C THR A 169 3.53 -4.57 -20.15
N ALA A 170 2.49 -5.19 -19.64
CA ALA A 170 1.60 -6.03 -20.47
C ALA A 170 0.72 -5.19 -21.42
#